data_4138f22b51c471d6ecf195ba1ed8cc71
#
_entry.id   4138f22b51c471d6ecf195ba1ed8cc71
#
_cell.length_a   1.000
_cell.length_b   1.000
_cell.length_c   1.000
_cell.angle_alpha   90.00
_cell.angle_beta   90.00
_cell.angle_gamma   90.00
#
_symmetry.space_group_name_H-M   'P 1'
#
loop_
_entity.id
_entity.type
_entity.pdbx_description
1 polymer ?
#
loop_
_entity_poly.entity_id
_entity_poly.type
_entity_poly.pdbx_seq_one_letter_code
_entity_poly.pdbx_strand_id
1 'polypeptide(L)'
;PKDFYNNKSFNFIDVLHDETVVWNNAVLTAEGLVSSIITHTDSTIKNARILILGFGKCGINVARILTSLSGKVSIYDHTALHLIQARAYGYEGIEYEDLIHHIHKFDMIINTVPTDIFQEIHYMKAKNSCVLFEIASAPYGFKEDFANKYNLSLITCPGIPGVTAPKAAGELIAKSIISYLERTEINGS
;
A
#
# COMPACT_ATOMS: atom_id res chain seq x y z
N PRO A 1 -4.13 22.87 -2.59
CA PRO A 1 -4.69 23.26 -3.91
C PRO A 1 -6.11 23.82 -3.80
N LYS A 2 -6.94 23.42 -2.82
CA LYS A 2 -8.33 23.91 -2.67
C LYS A 2 -8.40 25.43 -2.50
N ASP A 3 -7.45 26.03 -1.81
CA ASP A 3 -7.45 27.48 -1.53
C ASP A 3 -7.14 28.36 -2.76
N PHE A 4 -6.50 27.78 -3.79
CA PHE A 4 -6.18 28.50 -5.03
C PHE A 4 -7.41 28.81 -5.89
N TYR A 5 -8.51 28.06 -5.68
CA TYR A 5 -9.71 28.13 -6.52
C TYR A 5 -10.93 28.75 -5.85
N ASN A 6 -10.81 29.20 -4.60
CA ASN A 6 -11.91 29.73 -3.78
C ASN A 6 -12.63 30.98 -4.35
N ASN A 7 -12.13 31.57 -5.44
CA ASN A 7 -12.72 32.78 -6.06
C ASN A 7 -13.40 32.55 -7.43
N LYS A 8 -13.58 31.30 -7.86
CA LYS A 8 -14.27 30.99 -9.12
C LYS A 8 -15.25 29.85 -8.88
N SER A 9 -16.47 29.95 -9.43
CA SER A 9 -17.48 28.89 -9.39
C SER A 9 -17.07 27.71 -10.28
N PHE A 10 -16.11 26.89 -9.80
CA PHE A 10 -15.75 25.64 -10.42
C PHE A 10 -16.35 24.47 -9.64
N ASN A 11 -16.94 23.52 -10.33
CA ASN A 11 -17.30 22.24 -9.76
C ASN A 11 -16.05 21.34 -9.76
N PHE A 12 -15.60 20.94 -8.58
CA PHE A 12 -14.48 20.00 -8.42
C PHE A 12 -14.99 18.58 -8.24
N ILE A 13 -14.43 17.66 -9.02
CA ILE A 13 -14.62 16.23 -8.82
C ILE A 13 -13.34 15.69 -8.21
N ASP A 14 -13.41 15.19 -6.99
CA ASP A 14 -12.30 14.47 -6.36
C ASP A 14 -12.43 12.97 -6.64
N VAL A 15 -11.94 12.56 -7.79
CA VAL A 15 -12.00 11.18 -8.28
C VAL A 15 -11.26 10.21 -7.37
N LEU A 16 -10.23 10.70 -6.68
CA LEU A 16 -9.44 9.87 -5.75
C LEU A 16 -10.13 9.60 -4.42
N HIS A 17 -11.28 10.25 -4.15
CA HIS A 17 -12.17 9.94 -3.03
C HIS A 17 -13.39 9.09 -3.43
N ASP A 18 -13.55 8.76 -4.71
CA ASP A 18 -14.55 7.79 -5.14
C ASP A 18 -14.15 6.40 -4.65
N GLU A 19 -14.98 5.80 -3.80
CA GLU A 19 -14.73 4.47 -3.21
C GLU A 19 -14.46 3.40 -4.29
N THR A 20 -15.17 3.47 -5.42
CA THR A 20 -14.97 2.54 -6.54
C THR A 20 -13.57 2.70 -7.14
N VAL A 21 -13.12 3.93 -7.32
CA VAL A 21 -11.77 4.22 -7.83
C VAL A 21 -10.72 3.74 -6.82
N VAL A 22 -10.88 4.08 -5.55
CA VAL A 22 -9.89 3.75 -4.51
C VAL A 22 -9.72 2.24 -4.35
N TRP A 23 -10.83 1.48 -4.29
CA TRP A 23 -10.75 0.02 -4.15
C TRP A 23 -10.14 -0.67 -5.37
N ASN A 24 -10.55 -0.27 -6.60
CA ASN A 24 -9.98 -0.86 -7.81
C ASN A 24 -8.51 -0.44 -8.01
N ASN A 25 -8.15 0.79 -7.67
CA ASN A 25 -6.77 1.23 -7.71
C ASN A 25 -5.88 0.44 -6.73
N ALA A 26 -6.42 0.05 -5.56
CA ALA A 26 -5.73 -0.82 -4.61
C ALA A 26 -5.48 -2.23 -5.17
N VAL A 27 -6.40 -2.77 -6.00
CA VAL A 27 -6.18 -4.04 -6.72
C VAL A 27 -5.02 -3.90 -7.70
N LEU A 28 -5.04 -2.86 -8.55
CA LEU A 28 -3.95 -2.62 -9.52
C LEU A 28 -2.60 -2.41 -8.81
N THR A 29 -2.61 -1.75 -7.64
CA THR A 29 -1.42 -1.57 -6.81
C THR A 29 -0.88 -2.91 -6.32
N ALA A 30 -1.74 -3.80 -5.86
CA ALA A 30 -1.34 -5.12 -5.37
C ALA A 30 -0.78 -6.01 -6.49
N GLU A 31 -1.37 -5.99 -7.68
CA GLU A 31 -0.86 -6.70 -8.86
C GLU A 31 0.51 -6.18 -9.29
N GLY A 32 0.67 -4.86 -9.37
CA GLY A 32 1.94 -4.25 -9.75
C GLY A 32 3.03 -4.44 -8.70
N LEU A 33 2.69 -4.53 -7.42
CA LEU A 33 3.64 -4.91 -6.37
C LEU A 33 4.19 -6.33 -6.59
N VAL A 34 3.37 -7.29 -6.99
CA VAL A 34 3.85 -8.65 -7.32
C VAL A 34 4.90 -8.59 -8.42
N SER A 35 4.65 -7.82 -9.47
CA SER A 35 5.65 -7.58 -10.52
C SER A 35 6.94 -6.98 -9.97
N SER A 36 6.83 -5.97 -9.11
CA SER A 36 7.99 -5.35 -8.46
C SER A 36 8.79 -6.34 -7.60
N ILE A 37 8.10 -7.17 -6.80
CA ILE A 37 8.76 -8.20 -5.99
C ILE A 37 9.55 -9.16 -6.89
N ILE A 38 8.95 -9.68 -7.96
CA ILE A 38 9.59 -10.63 -8.88
C ILE A 38 10.81 -10.00 -9.58
N THR A 39 10.74 -8.70 -9.90
CA THR A 39 11.81 -8.01 -10.63
C THR A 39 12.99 -7.63 -9.74
N HIS A 40 12.74 -7.30 -8.47
CA HIS A 40 13.76 -6.73 -7.58
C HIS A 40 14.21 -7.68 -6.46
N THR A 41 13.79 -8.94 -6.48
CA THR A 41 14.27 -9.93 -5.51
C THR A 41 14.66 -11.21 -6.20
N ASP A 42 15.71 -11.89 -5.67
CA ASP A 42 16.08 -13.25 -6.07
C ASP A 42 15.28 -14.30 -5.29
N SER A 43 14.31 -13.87 -4.47
CA SER A 43 13.52 -14.72 -3.59
C SER A 43 12.14 -15.01 -4.17
N THR A 44 11.58 -16.17 -3.84
CA THR A 44 10.19 -16.50 -4.20
C THR A 44 9.21 -15.94 -3.19
N ILE A 45 8.01 -15.55 -3.64
CA ILE A 45 6.89 -15.18 -2.76
C ILE A 45 6.40 -16.40 -1.96
N LYS A 46 6.43 -17.58 -2.58
CA LYS A 46 6.00 -18.83 -1.93
C LYS A 46 6.83 -19.09 -0.67
N ASN A 47 6.14 -19.24 0.46
CA ASN A 47 6.69 -19.42 1.80
C ASN A 47 7.51 -18.24 2.36
N ALA A 48 7.68 -17.13 1.63
CA ALA A 48 8.29 -15.94 2.17
C ALA A 48 7.48 -15.42 3.37
N ARG A 49 8.17 -14.98 4.42
CA ARG A 49 7.57 -14.29 5.56
C ARG A 49 7.46 -12.81 5.22
N ILE A 50 6.26 -12.31 5.11
CA ILE A 50 5.97 -10.98 4.61
C ILE A 50 5.22 -10.20 5.69
N LEU A 51 5.76 -9.05 6.07
CA LEU A 51 5.07 -8.10 6.92
C LEU A 51 4.45 -7.00 6.06
N ILE A 52 3.18 -6.72 6.28
CA ILE A 52 2.51 -5.56 5.67
C ILE A 52 2.24 -4.54 6.77
N LEU A 53 2.71 -3.33 6.56
CA LEU A 53 2.46 -2.17 7.41
C LEU A 53 1.23 -1.44 6.86
N GLY A 54 0.13 -1.48 7.62
CA GLY A 54 -1.18 -0.96 7.25
C GLY A 54 -2.15 -2.02 6.73
N PHE A 55 -3.40 -1.97 7.19
CA PHE A 55 -4.48 -2.88 6.78
C PHE A 55 -5.71 -2.11 6.27
N GLY A 56 -5.46 -0.97 5.59
CA GLY A 56 -6.45 -0.26 4.80
C GLY A 56 -6.72 -0.95 3.46
N LYS A 57 -7.40 -0.26 2.55
CA LYS A 57 -7.81 -0.80 1.23
C LYS A 57 -6.63 -1.40 0.44
N CYS A 58 -5.49 -0.73 0.44
CA CYS A 58 -4.27 -1.22 -0.22
C CYS A 58 -3.70 -2.45 0.50
N GLY A 59 -3.50 -2.37 1.82
CA GLY A 59 -2.96 -3.47 2.62
C GLY A 59 -3.79 -4.75 2.52
N ILE A 60 -5.13 -4.63 2.53
CA ILE A 60 -6.05 -5.77 2.35
C ILE A 60 -5.83 -6.47 1.00
N ASN A 61 -5.73 -5.71 -0.11
CA ASN A 61 -5.55 -6.30 -1.43
C ASN A 61 -4.16 -6.91 -1.60
N VAL A 62 -3.12 -6.25 -1.06
CA VAL A 62 -1.75 -6.79 -1.02
C VAL A 62 -1.71 -8.08 -0.21
N ALA A 63 -2.32 -8.13 0.98
CA ALA A 63 -2.38 -9.34 1.80
C ALA A 63 -3.04 -10.50 1.06
N ARG A 64 -4.17 -10.24 0.39
CA ARG A 64 -4.91 -11.25 -0.37
C ARG A 64 -4.08 -11.85 -1.51
N ILE A 65 -3.47 -11.00 -2.35
CA ILE A 65 -2.71 -11.48 -3.51
C ILE A 65 -1.47 -12.25 -3.08
N LEU A 66 -0.71 -11.76 -2.08
CA LEU A 66 0.50 -12.43 -1.62
C LEU A 66 0.19 -13.77 -0.92
N THR A 67 -0.92 -13.84 -0.19
CA THR A 67 -1.38 -15.11 0.40
C THR A 67 -1.83 -16.10 -0.68
N SER A 68 -2.49 -15.65 -1.75
CA SER A 68 -2.87 -16.52 -2.88
C SER A 68 -1.63 -17.11 -3.59
N LEU A 69 -0.50 -16.41 -3.53
CA LEU A 69 0.79 -16.89 -4.01
C LEU A 69 1.56 -17.70 -2.94
N SER A 70 0.88 -18.12 -1.87
CA SER A 70 1.43 -18.90 -0.77
C SER A 70 2.50 -18.16 0.07
N GLY A 71 2.49 -16.84 0.08
CA GLY A 71 3.24 -16.02 1.04
C GLY A 71 2.68 -16.16 2.46
N LYS A 72 3.55 -16.12 3.46
CA LYS A 72 3.17 -16.11 4.89
C LYS A 72 3.05 -14.67 5.36
N VAL A 73 1.84 -14.15 5.32
CA VAL A 73 1.55 -12.73 5.57
C VAL A 73 1.21 -12.49 7.03
N SER A 74 1.90 -11.53 7.65
CA SER A 74 1.58 -10.93 8.95
C SER A 74 1.25 -9.45 8.73
N ILE A 75 0.38 -8.91 9.55
CA ILE A 75 -0.13 -7.54 9.44
C ILE A 75 0.27 -6.76 10.69
N TYR A 76 0.80 -5.57 10.51
CA TYR A 76 0.87 -4.54 11.52
C TYR A 76 -0.02 -3.36 11.13
N ASP A 77 -0.81 -2.87 12.07
CA ASP A 77 -1.55 -1.61 11.92
C ASP A 77 -1.66 -0.94 13.29
N HIS A 78 -1.63 0.39 13.31
CA HIS A 78 -1.78 1.16 14.55
C HIS A 78 -3.22 1.18 15.07
N THR A 79 -4.19 0.80 14.22
CA THR A 79 -5.62 0.76 14.56
C THR A 79 -6.00 -0.62 15.03
N ALA A 80 -6.41 -0.75 16.29
CA ALA A 80 -6.84 -2.03 16.87
C ALA A 80 -7.95 -2.72 16.05
N LEU A 81 -8.88 -1.94 15.49
CA LEU A 81 -9.94 -2.48 14.62
C LEU A 81 -9.37 -3.17 13.38
N HIS A 82 -8.34 -2.60 12.74
CA HIS A 82 -7.69 -3.21 11.58
C HIS A 82 -6.99 -4.53 11.96
N LEU A 83 -6.36 -4.61 13.12
CA LEU A 83 -5.77 -5.86 13.61
C LEU A 83 -6.83 -6.94 13.92
N ILE A 84 -7.98 -6.54 14.47
CA ILE A 84 -9.12 -7.45 14.65
C ILE A 84 -9.61 -7.96 13.30
N GLN A 85 -9.76 -7.09 12.30
CA GLN A 85 -10.16 -7.46 10.95
C GLN A 85 -9.13 -8.39 10.29
N ALA A 86 -7.84 -8.08 10.42
CA ALA A 86 -6.76 -8.92 9.90
C ALA A 86 -6.83 -10.35 10.46
N ARG A 87 -7.04 -10.48 11.77
CA ARG A 87 -7.21 -11.79 12.43
C ARG A 87 -8.47 -12.51 11.98
N ALA A 88 -9.59 -11.80 11.78
CA ALA A 88 -10.82 -12.35 11.26
C ALA A 88 -10.66 -12.89 9.82
N TYR A 89 -9.75 -12.30 9.04
CA TYR A 89 -9.40 -12.79 7.69
C TYR A 89 -8.32 -13.87 7.70
N GLY A 90 -7.87 -14.33 8.88
CA GLY A 90 -6.90 -15.40 9.04
C GLY A 90 -5.43 -14.96 8.99
N TYR A 91 -5.13 -13.67 9.06
CA TYR A 91 -3.77 -13.15 9.14
C TYR A 91 -3.27 -13.08 10.59
N GLU A 92 -1.97 -13.22 10.77
CA GLU A 92 -1.31 -12.89 12.02
C GLU A 92 -1.28 -11.37 12.19
N GLY A 93 -1.95 -10.85 13.22
CA GLY A 93 -1.88 -9.42 13.59
C GLY A 93 -0.80 -9.22 14.64
N ILE A 94 0.15 -8.32 14.37
CA ILE A 94 1.27 -7.96 15.25
C ILE A 94 0.94 -6.65 15.95
N GLU A 95 1.00 -6.62 17.29
CA GLU A 95 0.83 -5.40 18.08
C GLU A 95 2.14 -4.55 18.03
N TYR A 96 2.03 -3.26 18.36
CA TYR A 96 3.16 -2.34 18.29
C TYR A 96 4.35 -2.80 19.15
N GLU A 97 4.06 -3.22 20.39
CA GLU A 97 5.05 -3.67 21.34
C GLU A 97 5.80 -4.92 20.89
N ASP A 98 5.14 -5.76 20.08
CA ASP A 98 5.70 -7.01 19.57
C ASP A 98 6.46 -6.84 18.27
N LEU A 99 6.22 -5.75 17.52
CA LEU A 99 6.79 -5.52 16.20
C LEU A 99 8.31 -5.66 16.20
N ILE A 100 8.98 -5.04 17.17
CA ILE A 100 10.45 -5.07 17.32
C ILE A 100 11.00 -6.48 17.54
N HIS A 101 10.22 -7.35 18.18
CA HIS A 101 10.59 -8.75 18.45
C HIS A 101 10.38 -9.67 17.23
N HIS A 102 9.61 -9.23 16.25
CA HIS A 102 9.25 -10.02 15.06
C HIS A 102 10.01 -9.61 13.79
N ILE A 103 10.50 -8.37 13.70
CA ILE A 103 11.12 -7.78 12.49
C ILE A 103 12.17 -8.69 11.87
N HIS A 104 13.04 -9.30 12.65
CA HIS A 104 14.14 -10.16 12.17
C HIS A 104 13.67 -11.41 11.41
N LYS A 105 12.38 -11.75 11.49
CA LYS A 105 11.81 -12.96 10.86
C LYS A 105 11.43 -12.74 9.40
N PHE A 106 11.21 -11.49 8.99
CA PHE A 106 10.62 -11.20 7.69
C PHE A 106 11.65 -11.17 6.56
N ASP A 107 11.24 -11.72 5.42
CA ASP A 107 11.98 -11.70 4.16
C ASP A 107 11.68 -10.40 3.40
N MET A 108 10.46 -9.91 3.55
CA MET A 108 9.96 -8.68 2.91
C MET A 108 9.11 -7.90 3.89
N ILE A 109 9.22 -6.58 3.84
CA ILE A 109 8.35 -5.65 4.59
C ILE A 109 7.78 -4.65 3.61
N ILE A 110 6.46 -4.58 3.54
CA ILE A 110 5.72 -3.76 2.57
C ILE A 110 4.99 -2.65 3.31
N ASN A 111 5.34 -1.40 3.01
CA ASN A 111 4.67 -0.26 3.59
C ASN A 111 3.54 0.25 2.69
N THR A 112 2.33 0.35 3.27
CA THR A 112 1.12 0.87 2.61
C THR A 112 0.59 2.17 3.22
N VAL A 113 1.26 2.70 4.25
CA VAL A 113 0.82 3.90 4.98
C VAL A 113 1.80 5.06 4.81
N PRO A 114 1.32 6.27 4.54
CA PRO A 114 2.18 7.44 4.28
C PRO A 114 2.64 8.11 5.60
N THR A 115 3.03 7.31 6.60
CA THR A 115 3.46 7.81 7.91
C THR A 115 4.68 7.05 8.40
N ASP A 116 5.51 7.72 9.19
CA ASP A 116 6.76 7.20 9.75
C ASP A 116 6.48 6.26 10.94
N ILE A 117 6.08 5.03 10.64
CA ILE A 117 5.85 3.98 11.65
C ILE A 117 7.04 3.04 11.82
N PHE A 118 7.98 3.06 10.86
CA PHE A 118 9.15 2.18 10.85
C PHE A 118 10.38 2.94 11.32
N GLN A 119 10.56 2.99 12.65
CA GLN A 119 11.63 3.74 13.31
C GLN A 119 13.00 3.07 13.14
N GLU A 120 14.09 3.80 13.38
CA GLU A 120 15.47 3.36 13.21
C GLU A 120 15.77 1.99 13.83
N ILE A 121 15.21 1.70 15.01
CA ILE A 121 15.40 0.43 15.71
C ILE A 121 14.88 -0.77 14.90
N HIS A 122 13.84 -0.58 14.07
CA HIS A 122 13.30 -1.64 13.23
C HIS A 122 14.26 -1.98 12.07
N TYR A 123 14.91 -0.96 11.46
CA TYR A 123 15.94 -1.20 10.44
C TYR A 123 17.13 -1.96 11.03
N MET A 124 17.58 -1.57 12.24
CA MET A 124 18.67 -2.24 12.94
C MET A 124 18.36 -3.72 13.24
N LYS A 125 17.10 -4.07 13.49
CA LYS A 125 16.66 -5.42 13.84
C LYS A 125 16.26 -6.26 12.62
N ALA A 126 16.02 -5.64 11.47
CA ALA A 126 15.73 -6.37 10.24
C ALA A 126 16.95 -7.20 9.82
N LYS A 127 16.71 -8.37 9.25
CA LYS A 127 17.82 -9.17 8.70
C LYS A 127 18.34 -8.53 7.41
N ASN A 128 19.64 -8.62 7.14
CA ASN A 128 20.28 -7.99 5.99
C ASN A 128 19.69 -8.42 4.63
N SER A 129 19.10 -9.61 4.56
CA SER A 129 18.42 -10.11 3.36
C SER A 129 16.97 -9.64 3.23
N CYS A 130 16.47 -8.84 4.18
CA CYS A 130 15.12 -8.29 4.11
C CYS A 130 15.04 -7.19 3.06
N VAL A 131 14.01 -7.26 2.20
CA VAL A 131 13.73 -6.22 1.21
C VAL A 131 12.54 -5.39 1.67
N LEU A 132 12.70 -4.08 1.66
CA LEU A 132 11.65 -3.12 2.00
C LEU A 132 10.98 -2.62 0.71
N PHE A 133 9.66 -2.70 0.63
CA PHE A 133 8.86 -2.17 -0.47
C PHE A 133 8.02 -1.00 0.02
N GLU A 134 8.31 0.20 -0.50
CA GLU A 134 7.53 1.40 -0.25
C GLU A 134 6.51 1.59 -1.37
N ILE A 135 5.23 1.37 -1.05
CA ILE A 135 4.12 1.55 -2.01
C ILE A 135 3.12 2.62 -1.58
N ALA A 136 3.31 3.21 -0.41
CA ALA A 136 2.52 4.34 0.03
C ALA A 136 2.83 5.59 -0.80
N SER A 137 1.91 6.55 -0.78
CA SER A 137 2.15 7.88 -1.34
C SER A 137 3.09 8.68 -0.44
N ALA A 138 3.77 9.70 -1.01
CA ALA A 138 4.53 10.64 -0.18
C ALA A 138 3.65 11.22 0.96
N PRO A 139 4.23 11.43 2.15
CA PRO A 139 5.66 11.53 2.46
C PRO A 139 6.42 10.20 2.73
N TYR A 140 5.89 9.04 2.36
CA TYR A 140 6.48 7.72 2.57
C TYR A 140 6.68 7.35 4.07
N GLY A 141 6.67 6.06 4.37
CA GLY A 141 6.89 5.59 5.73
C GLY A 141 8.31 5.10 5.98
N PHE A 142 9.03 4.65 4.93
CA PHE A 142 10.43 4.28 5.07
C PHE A 142 11.38 5.47 4.84
N LYS A 143 12.50 5.46 5.55
CA LYS A 143 13.58 6.45 5.44
C LYS A 143 14.77 5.84 4.72
N GLU A 144 15.11 6.41 3.59
CA GLU A 144 16.24 5.95 2.76
C GLU A 144 17.58 5.97 3.52
N ASP A 145 17.81 7.02 4.33
CA ASP A 145 19.01 7.14 5.15
C ASP A 145 19.18 5.98 6.13
N PHE A 146 18.09 5.53 6.75
CA PHE A 146 18.14 4.37 7.65
C PHE A 146 18.30 3.06 6.88
N ALA A 147 17.62 2.88 5.75
CA ALA A 147 17.82 1.71 4.91
C ALA A 147 19.29 1.58 4.49
N ASN A 148 19.88 2.66 4.00
CA ASN A 148 21.30 2.72 3.62
C ASN A 148 22.23 2.46 4.80
N LYS A 149 21.98 3.08 5.97
CA LYS A 149 22.78 2.90 7.19
C LYS A 149 22.87 1.45 7.64
N TYR A 150 21.77 0.70 7.49
CA TYR A 150 21.68 -0.69 7.92
C TYR A 150 21.80 -1.71 6.77
N ASN A 151 22.21 -1.27 5.58
CA ASN A 151 22.42 -2.08 4.37
C ASN A 151 21.17 -2.90 3.99
N LEU A 152 19.99 -2.31 4.10
CA LEU A 152 18.73 -2.91 3.64
C LEU A 152 18.39 -2.42 2.24
N SER A 153 17.91 -3.32 1.40
CA SER A 153 17.38 -2.96 0.08
C SER A 153 16.01 -2.28 0.26
N LEU A 154 15.89 -1.04 -0.19
CA LEU A 154 14.64 -0.29 -0.23
C LEU A 154 14.22 -0.05 -1.68
N ILE A 155 13.06 -0.58 -2.05
CA ILE A 155 12.46 -0.42 -3.37
C ILE A 155 11.25 0.51 -3.24
N THR A 156 11.36 1.72 -3.77
CA THR A 156 10.25 2.69 -3.79
C THR A 156 9.47 2.55 -5.09
N CYS A 157 8.17 2.31 -4.99
CA CYS A 157 7.29 2.03 -6.11
C CYS A 157 6.19 3.10 -6.23
N PRO A 158 6.50 4.32 -6.68
CA PRO A 158 5.50 5.38 -6.80
C PRO A 158 4.53 5.11 -7.95
N GLY A 159 3.24 5.36 -7.73
CA GLY A 159 2.24 5.35 -8.79
C GLY A 159 2.10 4.01 -9.53
N ILE A 160 2.23 2.90 -8.83
CA ILE A 160 2.19 1.53 -9.38
C ILE A 160 1.10 1.34 -10.46
N PRO A 161 -0.18 1.71 -10.24
CA PRO A 161 -1.23 1.47 -11.25
C PRO A 161 -0.94 2.14 -12.59
N GLY A 162 -0.41 3.36 -12.57
CA GLY A 162 -0.05 4.10 -13.78
C GLY A 162 1.17 3.53 -14.53
N VAL A 163 2.05 2.82 -13.81
CA VAL A 163 3.26 2.19 -14.38
C VAL A 163 2.96 0.80 -14.93
N THR A 164 2.24 -0.03 -14.16
CA THR A 164 2.05 -1.45 -14.47
C THR A 164 0.77 -1.73 -15.28
N ALA A 165 -0.29 -0.92 -15.08
CA ALA A 165 -1.58 -1.11 -15.72
C ALA A 165 -2.19 0.24 -16.17
N PRO A 166 -1.50 1.07 -17.00
CA PRO A 166 -1.91 2.44 -17.31
C PRO A 166 -3.28 2.51 -17.98
N LYS A 167 -3.61 1.54 -18.85
CA LYS A 167 -4.91 1.46 -19.50
C LYS A 167 -6.04 1.24 -18.49
N ALA A 168 -5.91 0.25 -17.61
CA ALA A 168 -6.92 -0.05 -16.61
C ALA A 168 -7.08 1.10 -15.62
N ALA A 169 -5.98 1.73 -15.18
CA ALA A 169 -6.01 2.89 -14.31
C ALA A 169 -6.71 4.10 -14.96
N GLY A 170 -6.43 4.35 -16.23
CA GLY A 170 -7.08 5.42 -17.00
C GLY A 170 -8.57 5.18 -17.23
N GLU A 171 -8.97 3.95 -17.58
CA GLU A 171 -10.39 3.57 -17.74
C GLU A 171 -11.16 3.70 -16.41
N LEU A 172 -10.57 3.38 -15.30
CA LEU A 172 -11.17 3.51 -13.98
C LEU A 172 -11.50 4.97 -13.65
N ILE A 173 -10.55 5.88 -13.89
CA ILE A 173 -10.74 7.32 -13.69
C ILE A 173 -11.81 7.85 -14.67
N ALA A 174 -11.73 7.49 -15.94
CA ALA A 174 -12.69 7.94 -16.95
C ALA A 174 -14.13 7.53 -16.60
N LYS A 175 -14.34 6.27 -16.17
CA LYS A 175 -15.65 5.78 -15.75
C LYS A 175 -16.21 6.56 -14.55
N SER A 176 -15.38 6.89 -13.58
CA SER A 176 -15.82 7.69 -12.41
C SER A 176 -16.25 9.09 -12.84
N ILE A 177 -15.48 9.75 -13.73
CA ILE A 177 -15.83 11.08 -14.25
C ILE A 177 -17.15 11.04 -15.03
N ILE A 178 -17.33 10.09 -15.92
CA ILE A 178 -18.56 9.93 -16.71
C ILE A 178 -19.76 9.71 -15.78
N SER A 179 -19.65 8.81 -14.83
CA SER A 179 -20.71 8.54 -13.85
C SER A 179 -21.08 9.77 -13.02
N TYR A 180 -20.12 10.61 -12.69
CA TYR A 180 -20.40 11.88 -12.01
C TYR A 180 -21.15 12.86 -12.90
N LEU A 181 -20.75 13.02 -14.15
CA LEU A 181 -21.40 13.93 -15.10
C LEU A 181 -22.84 13.51 -15.37
N GLU A 182 -23.12 12.23 -15.58
CA GLU A 182 -24.46 11.69 -15.76
C GLU A 182 -25.38 11.96 -14.55
N ARG A 183 -24.86 11.83 -13.31
CA ARG A 183 -25.63 12.15 -12.10
C ARG A 183 -25.92 13.62 -11.95
N THR A 184 -25.02 14.51 -12.38
CA THR A 184 -25.23 15.96 -12.29
C THR A 184 -26.21 16.46 -13.34
N GLU A 185 -26.26 15.88 -14.52
CA GLU A 185 -27.25 16.21 -15.57
C GLU A 185 -28.67 15.82 -15.15
N ILE A 186 -28.84 14.64 -14.50
CA ILE A 186 -30.15 14.16 -14.03
C ILE A 186 -30.69 15.03 -12.88
N ASN A 187 -29.82 15.56 -12.00
CA ASN A 187 -30.24 16.35 -10.85
C ASN A 187 -30.35 17.88 -11.16
N GLY A 188 -29.93 18.33 -12.35
CA GLY A 188 -29.98 19.71 -12.79
C GLY A 188 -31.19 20.05 -13.71
N SER A 189 -31.99 19.05 -14.02
CA SER A 189 -33.30 19.17 -14.74
C SER A 189 -34.46 19.00 -13.75
#